data_1de8a46cb30aff24642630e4faac21a7
#
_entry.id   1de8a46cb30aff24642630e4faac21a7
#
_cell.length_a   1.000
_cell.length_b   1.000
_cell.length_c   1.000
_cell.angle_alpha   90.00
_cell.angle_beta   90.00
_cell.angle_gamma   90.00
#
_symmetry.space_group_name_H-M   'P 1'
#
loop_
_entity.id
_entity.type
_entity.pdbx_description
1 polymer ?
#
loop_
_entity_poly.entity_id
_entity_poly.type
_entity_poly.pdbx_seq_one_letter_code
_entity_poly.pdbx_strand_id
1 'polypeptide(L)'
;MNRRRSVAGLAAAAVLAGAAGGALRWWRAKHADDDVDEPAAELDLWSLAFRDVDGNPVAMAPLRGKPLLLNFWATWCGPCVVEMPVLDRFARERAAERWQVLALAIDQPDPVRRFIAARTLRLPVAIASGIGLELSRQLGNRNGGLPFTAVFDSAGKRAQGHLGAVDAKLLDDWARNVR
;
A
#
# COMPACT_ATOMS: atom_id res chain seq x y z
N MET A 1 -17.31 36.18 66.04
CA MET A 1 -17.94 34.87 65.72
C MET A 1 -18.06 34.78 64.20
N ASN A 2 -17.65 33.70 63.54
CA ASN A 2 -17.82 33.31 62.12
C ASN A 2 -16.63 33.35 61.16
N ARG A 3 -15.39 33.28 61.63
CA ARG A 3 -14.25 32.99 60.69
C ARG A 3 -14.01 31.49 60.43
N ARG A 4 -14.57 30.58 61.24
CA ARG A 4 -14.35 29.10 61.08
C ARG A 4 -15.28 28.43 60.07
N ARG A 5 -16.43 29.06 59.69
CA ARG A 5 -17.38 28.48 58.73
C ARG A 5 -16.99 28.71 57.26
N SER A 6 -16.27 29.77 56.96
CA SER A 6 -15.87 30.11 55.59
C SER A 6 -14.71 29.27 55.06
N VAL A 7 -13.83 28.74 55.93
CA VAL A 7 -12.68 27.94 55.51
C VAL A 7 -13.09 26.50 55.16
N ALA A 8 -14.12 25.97 55.83
CA ALA A 8 -14.62 24.60 55.55
C ALA A 8 -15.34 24.50 54.19
N GLY A 9 -16.00 25.56 53.73
CA GLY A 9 -16.66 25.59 52.43
C GLY A 9 -15.71 25.62 51.22
N LEU A 10 -14.58 26.33 51.36
CA LEU A 10 -13.57 26.42 50.30
C LEU A 10 -12.78 25.12 50.16
N ALA A 11 -12.52 24.38 51.23
CA ALA A 11 -11.83 23.09 51.17
C ALA A 11 -12.69 22.02 50.50
N ALA A 12 -14.01 22.02 50.77
CA ALA A 12 -14.92 21.04 50.14
C ALA A 12 -15.08 21.29 48.62
N ALA A 13 -15.11 22.54 48.15
CA ALA A 13 -15.19 22.87 46.74
C ALA A 13 -13.91 22.45 45.96
N ALA A 14 -12.73 22.60 46.57
CA ALA A 14 -11.47 22.19 45.95
C ALA A 14 -11.32 20.68 45.80
N VAL A 15 -11.82 19.91 46.80
CA VAL A 15 -11.79 18.41 46.72
C VAL A 15 -12.76 17.90 45.65
N LEU A 16 -13.94 18.51 45.48
CA LEU A 16 -14.91 18.11 44.45
C LEU A 16 -14.40 18.47 43.06
N ALA A 17 -13.75 19.59 42.85
CA ALA A 17 -13.13 19.99 41.58
C ALA A 17 -11.95 19.06 41.20
N GLY A 18 -11.13 18.65 42.18
CA GLY A 18 -10.04 17.69 41.96
C GLY A 18 -10.52 16.31 41.60
N ALA A 19 -11.58 15.80 42.28
CA ALA A 19 -12.17 14.51 41.98
C ALA A 19 -12.82 14.44 40.58
N ALA A 20 -13.54 15.51 40.19
CA ALA A 20 -14.16 15.62 38.88
C ALA A 20 -13.11 15.71 37.75
N GLY A 21 -12.03 16.48 37.95
CA GLY A 21 -10.91 16.60 37.01
C GLY A 21 -10.13 15.27 36.88
N GLY A 22 -9.93 14.56 37.99
CA GLY A 22 -9.28 13.24 37.99
C GLY A 22 -10.12 12.17 37.29
N ALA A 23 -11.43 12.15 37.54
CA ALA A 23 -12.34 11.21 36.89
C ALA A 23 -12.44 11.48 35.39
N LEU A 24 -12.48 12.74 34.96
CA LEU A 24 -12.51 13.09 33.53
C LEU A 24 -11.21 12.73 32.84
N ARG A 25 -10.06 12.94 33.47
CA ARG A 25 -8.75 12.53 32.91
C ARG A 25 -8.62 11.01 32.85
N TRP A 26 -9.05 10.29 33.90
CA TRP A 26 -9.08 8.82 33.90
C TRP A 26 -10.01 8.26 32.85
N TRP A 27 -11.20 8.86 32.69
CA TRP A 27 -12.17 8.47 31.64
C TRP A 27 -11.59 8.72 30.24
N ARG A 28 -10.96 9.89 30.00
CA ARG A 28 -10.26 10.18 28.72
C ARG A 28 -9.08 9.26 28.48
N ALA A 29 -8.28 8.94 29.49
CA ALA A 29 -7.18 7.99 29.34
C ALA A 29 -7.67 6.57 29.03
N LYS A 30 -8.78 6.14 29.65
CA LYS A 30 -9.38 4.82 29.42
C LYS A 30 -10.05 4.71 28.03
N HIS A 31 -10.54 5.80 27.47
CA HIS A 31 -11.19 5.86 26.16
C HIS A 31 -10.28 6.44 25.06
N ALA A 32 -9.04 6.83 25.38
CA ALA A 32 -8.05 7.22 24.38
C ALA A 32 -7.54 5.99 23.58
N ASP A 33 -7.72 4.78 24.10
CA ASP A 33 -7.43 3.52 23.39
C ASP A 33 -8.66 3.01 22.58
N ASP A 34 -9.81 3.69 22.71
CA ASP A 34 -11.05 3.43 21.93
C ASP A 34 -11.09 4.26 20.62
N ASP A 35 -10.01 4.98 20.27
CA ASP A 35 -9.71 5.32 18.87
C ASP A 35 -9.37 3.98 18.18
N VAL A 36 -10.43 3.18 18.02
CA VAL A 36 -10.42 1.99 17.20
C VAL A 36 -9.87 2.46 15.86
N ASP A 37 -8.69 1.94 15.49
CA ASP A 37 -8.34 1.82 14.08
C ASP A 37 -9.58 1.24 13.40
N GLU A 38 -10.44 2.11 12.83
CA GLU A 38 -11.39 1.64 11.84
C GLU A 38 -10.53 0.88 10.84
N PRO A 39 -10.77 -0.42 10.62
CA PRO A 39 -9.94 -1.19 9.71
C PRO A 39 -9.94 -0.41 8.41
N ALA A 40 -8.76 0.08 8.02
CA ALA A 40 -8.60 0.84 6.78
C ALA A 40 -9.37 0.07 5.71
N ALA A 41 -10.35 0.72 5.06
CA ALA A 41 -11.29 0.06 4.18
C ALA A 41 -10.49 -0.82 3.21
N GLU A 42 -10.78 -2.11 3.20
CA GLU A 42 -10.06 -3.06 2.35
C GLU A 42 -10.23 -2.63 0.90
N LEU A 43 -9.10 -2.28 0.26
CA LEU A 43 -9.10 -1.85 -1.14
C LEU A 43 -9.38 -3.08 -2.02
N ASP A 44 -10.51 -3.09 -2.71
CA ASP A 44 -10.73 -4.08 -3.75
C ASP A 44 -9.88 -3.74 -4.98
N LEU A 45 -8.76 -4.44 -5.14
CA LEU A 45 -7.83 -4.26 -6.26
C LEU A 45 -8.55 -4.16 -7.61
N TRP A 46 -9.55 -5.02 -7.84
CA TRP A 46 -10.19 -5.12 -9.15
C TRP A 46 -11.16 -3.96 -9.44
N SER A 47 -11.57 -3.22 -8.43
CA SER A 47 -12.38 -2.01 -8.57
C SER A 47 -11.53 -0.75 -8.81
N LEU A 48 -10.20 -0.82 -8.61
CA LEU A 48 -9.32 0.33 -8.73
C LEU A 48 -9.05 0.70 -10.18
N ALA A 49 -8.74 1.97 -10.38
CA ALA A 49 -8.16 2.51 -11.60
C ALA A 49 -7.01 3.46 -11.24
N PHE A 50 -5.90 3.30 -11.93
CA PHE A 50 -4.73 4.15 -11.85
C PHE A 50 -4.65 5.06 -13.09
N ARG A 51 -3.58 5.84 -13.20
CA ARG A 51 -3.23 6.56 -14.41
C ARG A 51 -1.83 6.16 -14.87
N ASP A 52 -1.65 6.07 -16.17
CA ASP A 52 -0.30 5.94 -16.73
C ASP A 52 0.49 7.27 -16.58
N VAL A 53 1.71 7.30 -17.10
CA VAL A 53 2.58 8.48 -17.05
C VAL A 53 2.05 9.66 -17.86
N ASP A 54 1.14 9.43 -18.80
CA ASP A 54 0.53 10.43 -19.68
C ASP A 54 -0.87 10.84 -19.19
N GLY A 55 -1.33 10.25 -18.07
CA GLY A 55 -2.60 10.56 -17.42
C GLY A 55 -3.77 9.73 -17.93
N ASN A 56 -3.57 8.76 -18.83
CA ASN A 56 -4.61 7.89 -19.31
C ASN A 56 -5.04 6.89 -18.23
N PRO A 57 -6.33 6.51 -18.16
CA PRO A 57 -6.81 5.57 -17.15
C PRO A 57 -6.30 4.15 -17.41
N VAL A 58 -5.84 3.49 -16.35
CA VAL A 58 -5.43 2.08 -16.30
C VAL A 58 -6.33 1.37 -15.30
N ALA A 59 -7.41 0.78 -15.76
CA ALA A 59 -8.35 0.04 -14.92
C ALA A 59 -7.83 -1.36 -14.59
N MET A 60 -8.02 -1.80 -13.36
CA MET A 60 -7.62 -3.15 -12.92
C MET A 60 -8.61 -4.24 -13.35
N ALA A 61 -9.91 -3.92 -13.45
CA ALA A 61 -10.95 -4.91 -13.80
C ALA A 61 -10.66 -5.71 -15.09
N PRO A 62 -10.20 -5.11 -16.20
CA PRO A 62 -9.88 -5.85 -17.43
C PRO A 62 -8.67 -6.79 -17.31
N LEU A 63 -7.83 -6.62 -16.28
CA LEU A 63 -6.68 -7.47 -16.04
C LEU A 63 -7.06 -8.77 -15.32
N ARG A 64 -8.26 -8.87 -14.77
CA ARG A 64 -8.80 -10.11 -14.22
C ARG A 64 -9.08 -11.12 -15.34
N GLY A 65 -9.01 -12.41 -15.02
CA GLY A 65 -9.25 -13.48 -15.99
C GLY A 65 -8.00 -14.01 -16.71
N LYS A 66 -6.84 -13.45 -16.34
CA LYS A 66 -5.52 -13.89 -16.81
C LYS A 66 -4.51 -13.79 -15.65
N PRO A 67 -3.44 -14.60 -15.64
CA PRO A 67 -2.38 -14.43 -14.67
C PRO A 67 -1.80 -13.01 -14.74
N LEU A 68 -1.67 -12.34 -13.58
CA LEU A 68 -1.18 -10.98 -13.46
C LEU A 68 0.00 -10.91 -12.50
N LEU A 69 1.10 -10.30 -12.94
CA LEU A 69 2.21 -9.87 -12.11
C LEU A 69 2.06 -8.37 -11.86
N LEU A 70 1.85 -8.00 -10.61
CA LEU A 70 1.72 -6.63 -10.14
C LEU A 70 2.95 -6.27 -9.32
N ASN A 71 3.80 -5.38 -9.85
CA ASN A 71 5.05 -4.99 -9.21
C ASN A 71 4.96 -3.57 -8.68
N PHE A 72 5.30 -3.37 -7.39
CA PHE A 72 5.36 -2.08 -6.72
C PHE A 72 6.80 -1.61 -6.67
N TRP A 73 7.06 -0.43 -7.21
CA TRP A 73 8.41 0.09 -7.40
C TRP A 73 8.50 1.62 -7.33
N ALA A 74 9.71 2.16 -7.35
CA ALA A 74 9.95 3.60 -7.48
C ALA A 74 11.29 3.88 -8.19
N THR A 75 11.42 5.06 -8.79
CA THR A 75 12.66 5.45 -9.49
C THR A 75 13.84 5.66 -8.55
N TRP A 76 13.58 6.03 -7.31
CA TRP A 76 14.59 6.22 -6.25
C TRP A 76 14.98 4.91 -5.53
N CYS A 77 14.33 3.80 -5.83
CA CYS A 77 14.60 2.50 -5.25
C CYS A 77 15.64 1.75 -6.10
N GLY A 78 16.88 1.65 -5.64
CA GLY A 78 17.97 1.01 -6.36
C GLY A 78 17.66 -0.42 -6.84
N PRO A 79 17.24 -1.36 -5.97
CA PRO A 79 16.89 -2.71 -6.38
C PRO A 79 15.74 -2.76 -7.39
N CYS A 80 14.74 -1.83 -7.28
CA CYS A 80 13.64 -1.73 -8.24
C CYS A 80 14.16 -1.43 -9.65
N VAL A 81 15.08 -0.47 -9.74
CA VAL A 81 15.69 -0.04 -11.01
C VAL A 81 16.41 -1.21 -11.72
N VAL A 82 17.03 -2.10 -10.94
CA VAL A 82 17.76 -3.27 -11.46
C VAL A 82 16.81 -4.34 -12.02
N GLU A 83 15.65 -4.55 -11.42
CA GLU A 83 14.71 -5.60 -11.87
C GLU A 83 13.85 -5.18 -13.08
N MET A 84 13.67 -3.87 -13.34
CA MET A 84 12.77 -3.39 -14.40
C MET A 84 13.06 -3.97 -15.80
N PRO A 85 14.31 -4.14 -16.25
CA PRO A 85 14.61 -4.80 -17.52
C PRO A 85 14.23 -6.29 -17.54
N VAL A 86 14.28 -6.96 -16.39
CA VAL A 86 13.88 -8.39 -16.26
C VAL A 86 12.37 -8.51 -16.38
N LEU A 87 11.62 -7.62 -15.72
CA LEU A 87 10.16 -7.55 -15.83
C LEU A 87 9.70 -7.19 -17.24
N ASP A 88 10.36 -6.24 -17.90
CA ASP A 88 10.07 -5.85 -19.28
C ASP A 88 10.27 -7.01 -20.25
N ARG A 89 11.35 -7.77 -20.09
CA ARG A 89 11.60 -8.99 -20.87
C ARG A 89 10.53 -10.03 -20.62
N PHE A 90 10.21 -10.34 -19.36
CA PHE A 90 9.17 -11.28 -18.97
C PHE A 90 7.81 -10.93 -19.58
N ALA A 91 7.41 -9.65 -19.50
CA ALA A 91 6.17 -9.17 -20.07
C ALA A 91 6.05 -9.47 -21.57
N ARG A 92 7.15 -9.26 -22.33
CA ARG A 92 7.18 -9.54 -23.77
C ARG A 92 7.20 -11.03 -24.09
N GLU A 93 8.03 -11.80 -23.40
CA GLU A 93 8.21 -13.23 -23.66
C GLU A 93 6.97 -14.05 -23.30
N ARG A 94 6.24 -13.65 -22.23
CA ARG A 94 5.07 -14.38 -21.71
C ARG A 94 3.72 -13.85 -22.20
N ALA A 95 3.73 -12.83 -23.08
CA ALA A 95 2.48 -12.28 -23.65
C ALA A 95 1.65 -13.34 -24.39
N ALA A 96 2.30 -14.26 -25.13
CA ALA A 96 1.64 -15.35 -25.85
C ALA A 96 0.98 -16.36 -24.88
N GLU A 97 1.51 -16.51 -23.68
CA GLU A 97 0.98 -17.36 -22.61
C GLU A 97 -0.10 -16.66 -21.78
N ARG A 98 -0.56 -15.47 -22.24
CA ARG A 98 -1.59 -14.63 -21.61
C ARG A 98 -1.18 -14.01 -20.27
N TRP A 99 0.09 -14.03 -19.90
CA TRP A 99 0.57 -13.31 -18.74
C TRP A 99 0.45 -11.79 -18.94
N GLN A 100 0.01 -11.13 -17.89
CA GLN A 100 -0.03 -9.67 -17.82
C GLN A 100 0.98 -9.21 -16.78
N VAL A 101 1.62 -8.09 -17.05
CA VAL A 101 2.52 -7.40 -16.12
C VAL A 101 2.08 -5.97 -16.02
N LEU A 102 1.95 -5.46 -14.81
CA LEU A 102 1.71 -4.05 -14.53
C LEU A 102 2.67 -3.59 -13.43
N ALA A 103 3.48 -2.59 -13.74
CA ALA A 103 4.36 -1.95 -12.75
C ALA A 103 3.66 -0.72 -12.16
N LEU A 104 3.33 -0.77 -10.86
CA LEU A 104 2.73 0.32 -10.11
C LEU A 104 3.81 1.16 -9.43
N ALA A 105 4.02 2.37 -9.92
CA ALA A 105 5.01 3.30 -9.40
C ALA A 105 4.48 4.03 -8.16
N ILE A 106 5.13 3.85 -7.01
CA ILE A 106 4.94 4.66 -5.81
C ILE A 106 5.86 5.89 -5.94
N ASP A 107 5.58 6.71 -6.92
CA ASP A 107 6.42 7.82 -7.35
C ASP A 107 5.60 8.87 -8.12
N GLN A 108 6.20 10.00 -8.47
CA GLN A 108 5.58 11.03 -9.29
C GLN A 108 5.65 10.68 -10.78
N PRO A 109 4.69 11.14 -11.61
CA PRO A 109 4.65 10.82 -13.04
C PRO A 109 5.91 11.23 -13.81
N ASP A 110 6.46 12.42 -13.56
CA ASP A 110 7.57 12.96 -14.33
C ASP A 110 8.89 12.20 -14.14
N PRO A 111 9.35 11.84 -12.91
CA PRO A 111 10.47 10.94 -12.74
C PRO A 111 10.27 9.59 -13.44
N VAL A 112 9.07 9.00 -13.32
CA VAL A 112 8.74 7.71 -13.94
C VAL A 112 8.80 7.80 -15.46
N ARG A 113 8.21 8.83 -16.07
CA ARG A 113 8.25 9.07 -17.52
C ARG A 113 9.68 9.16 -18.04
N ARG A 114 10.53 9.97 -17.38
CA ARG A 114 11.95 10.08 -17.74
C ARG A 114 12.70 8.75 -17.63
N PHE A 115 12.41 8.00 -16.56
CA PHE A 115 13.03 6.70 -16.32
C PHE A 115 12.71 5.69 -17.44
N ILE A 116 11.42 5.56 -17.79
CA ILE A 116 10.94 4.64 -18.82
C ILE A 116 11.56 5.01 -20.18
N ALA A 117 11.51 6.29 -20.54
CA ALA A 117 12.04 6.79 -21.82
C ALA A 117 13.55 6.53 -21.95
N ALA A 118 14.34 6.81 -20.89
CA ALA A 118 15.78 6.62 -20.88
C ALA A 118 16.21 5.15 -21.01
N ARG A 119 15.35 4.19 -20.65
CA ARG A 119 15.64 2.75 -20.68
C ARG A 119 14.87 1.99 -21.76
N THR A 120 14.07 2.69 -22.54
CA THR A 120 13.24 2.11 -23.62
C THR A 120 12.38 0.93 -23.13
N LEU A 121 11.83 1.03 -21.88
CA LEU A 121 10.96 0.02 -21.32
C LEU A 121 9.58 0.08 -21.99
N ARG A 122 8.99 -1.10 -22.22
CA ARG A 122 7.71 -1.26 -22.89
C ARG A 122 6.64 -1.89 -22.02
N LEU A 123 7.03 -2.42 -20.82
CA LEU A 123 6.02 -2.96 -19.90
C LEU A 123 5.04 -1.85 -19.47
N PRO A 124 3.75 -2.19 -19.27
CA PRO A 124 2.77 -1.25 -18.75
C PRO A 124 3.18 -0.71 -17.38
N VAL A 125 3.12 0.61 -17.23
CA VAL A 125 3.42 1.30 -15.97
C VAL A 125 2.27 2.23 -15.62
N ALA A 126 1.86 2.24 -14.36
CA ALA A 126 0.88 3.18 -13.84
C ALA A 126 1.37 3.81 -12.53
N ILE A 127 0.81 4.97 -12.20
CA ILE A 127 1.18 5.77 -11.02
C ILE A 127 0.25 5.43 -9.87
N ALA A 128 0.81 5.06 -8.73
CA ALA A 128 0.09 4.69 -7.52
C ALA A 128 0.57 5.47 -6.28
N SER A 129 1.07 6.70 -6.46
CA SER A 129 1.68 7.53 -5.40
C SER A 129 0.78 7.75 -4.18
N GLY A 130 -0.56 7.77 -4.35
CA GLY A 130 -1.49 8.01 -3.24
C GLY A 130 -1.78 6.77 -2.39
N ILE A 131 -2.09 5.65 -3.02
CA ILE A 131 -2.59 4.43 -2.36
C ILE A 131 -1.69 3.22 -2.52
N GLY A 132 -0.63 3.32 -3.34
CA GLY A 132 0.19 2.16 -3.73
C GLY A 132 0.85 1.46 -2.56
N LEU A 133 1.33 2.21 -1.56
CA LEU A 133 1.96 1.62 -0.39
C LEU A 133 0.94 0.84 0.46
N GLU A 134 -0.25 1.41 0.68
CA GLU A 134 -1.32 0.77 1.44
C GLU A 134 -1.83 -0.48 0.70
N LEU A 135 -2.08 -0.36 -0.60
CA LEU A 135 -2.45 -1.50 -1.43
C LEU A 135 -1.39 -2.62 -1.36
N SER A 136 -0.10 -2.28 -1.42
CA SER A 136 0.97 -3.27 -1.30
C SER A 136 0.95 -3.99 0.05
N ARG A 137 0.63 -3.27 1.15
CA ARG A 137 0.50 -3.86 2.49
C ARG A 137 -0.65 -4.86 2.56
N GLN A 138 -1.81 -4.53 2.04
CA GLN A 138 -2.96 -5.43 1.95
C GLN A 138 -2.66 -6.66 1.09
N LEU A 139 -1.81 -6.50 0.08
CA LEU A 139 -1.32 -7.59 -0.75
C LEU A 139 -0.15 -8.38 -0.11
N GLY A 140 0.19 -8.11 1.15
CA GLY A 140 1.14 -8.90 1.94
C GLY A 140 2.50 -8.27 2.16
N ASN A 141 2.74 -7.04 1.69
CA ASN A 141 3.96 -6.27 1.97
C ASN A 141 3.90 -5.59 3.34
N ARG A 142 3.85 -6.36 4.41
CA ARG A 142 3.63 -5.85 5.78
C ARG A 142 4.59 -4.73 6.18
N ASN A 143 5.82 -4.78 5.71
CA ASN A 143 6.87 -3.82 6.06
C ASN A 143 6.91 -2.60 5.12
N GLY A 144 6.10 -2.59 4.04
CA GLY A 144 6.09 -1.50 3.07
C GLY A 144 7.40 -1.31 2.30
N GLY A 145 8.28 -2.34 2.24
CA GLY A 145 9.54 -2.29 1.51
C GLY A 145 9.34 -2.35 -0.01
N LEU A 146 10.32 -1.86 -0.78
CA LEU A 146 10.35 -1.93 -2.23
C LEU A 146 11.64 -2.61 -2.72
N PRO A 147 11.57 -3.31 -3.87
CA PRO A 147 10.38 -3.63 -4.64
C PRO A 147 9.52 -4.70 -3.97
N PHE A 148 8.23 -4.72 -4.29
CA PHE A 148 7.34 -5.79 -3.89
C PHE A 148 6.52 -6.28 -5.09
N THR A 149 6.40 -7.58 -5.25
CA THR A 149 5.64 -8.19 -6.34
C THR A 149 4.53 -9.07 -5.78
N ALA A 150 3.29 -8.85 -6.23
CA ALA A 150 2.16 -9.73 -6.01
C ALA A 150 1.76 -10.41 -7.32
N VAL A 151 1.53 -11.73 -7.29
CA VAL A 151 1.12 -12.50 -8.45
C VAL A 151 -0.27 -13.05 -8.23
N PHE A 152 -1.13 -12.88 -9.22
CA PHE A 152 -2.51 -13.34 -9.23
C PHE A 152 -2.71 -14.41 -10.30
N ASP A 153 -3.52 -15.41 -9.99
CA ASP A 153 -3.98 -16.41 -10.94
C ASP A 153 -5.11 -15.87 -11.84
N SER A 154 -5.56 -16.67 -12.80
CA SER A 154 -6.64 -16.30 -13.72
C SER A 154 -8.00 -16.11 -13.02
N ALA A 155 -8.21 -16.66 -11.83
CA ALA A 155 -9.40 -16.39 -11.02
C ALA A 155 -9.35 -15.02 -10.32
N GLY A 156 -8.19 -14.35 -10.36
CA GLY A 156 -7.93 -13.09 -9.67
C GLY A 156 -7.57 -13.26 -8.20
N LYS A 157 -7.24 -14.48 -7.78
CA LYS A 157 -6.77 -14.77 -6.43
C LYS A 157 -5.26 -14.59 -6.35
N ARG A 158 -4.78 -13.95 -5.27
CA ARG A 158 -3.33 -13.82 -5.03
C ARG A 158 -2.71 -15.20 -4.80
N ALA A 159 -1.80 -15.59 -5.69
CA ALA A 159 -1.08 -16.85 -5.64
C ALA A 159 0.29 -16.71 -4.98
N GLN A 160 1.01 -15.59 -5.21
CA GLN A 160 2.36 -15.34 -4.69
C GLN A 160 2.51 -13.91 -4.19
N GLY A 161 3.53 -13.69 -3.32
CA GLY A 161 4.00 -12.39 -2.89
C GLY A 161 5.50 -12.46 -2.61
N HIS A 162 6.26 -11.47 -3.08
CA HIS A 162 7.71 -11.42 -2.90
C HIS A 162 8.17 -10.00 -2.57
N LEU A 163 8.92 -9.86 -1.49
CA LEU A 163 9.60 -8.63 -1.12
C LEU A 163 11.07 -8.73 -1.52
N GLY A 164 11.54 -7.80 -2.31
CA GLY A 164 12.86 -7.79 -2.91
C GLY A 164 12.82 -7.93 -4.43
N ALA A 165 13.97 -7.69 -5.07
CA ALA A 165 14.07 -7.77 -6.52
C ALA A 165 13.82 -9.20 -7.03
N VAL A 166 13.08 -9.31 -8.13
CA VAL A 166 12.84 -10.56 -8.83
C VAL A 166 13.91 -10.79 -9.91
N ASP A 167 14.25 -12.06 -10.10
CA ASP A 167 15.11 -12.51 -11.19
C ASP A 167 14.34 -13.37 -12.21
N ALA A 168 14.99 -13.69 -13.32
CA ALA A 168 14.39 -14.48 -14.39
C ALA A 168 13.96 -15.87 -13.92
N LYS A 169 14.75 -16.49 -13.02
CA LYS A 169 14.45 -17.84 -12.52
C LYS A 169 13.16 -17.83 -11.69
N LEU A 170 13.01 -16.87 -10.78
CA LEU A 170 11.82 -16.75 -9.94
C LEU A 170 10.57 -16.47 -10.80
N LEU A 171 10.69 -15.59 -11.81
CA LEU A 171 9.60 -15.30 -12.73
C LEU A 171 9.19 -16.53 -13.56
N ASP A 172 10.15 -17.31 -14.04
CA ASP A 172 9.89 -18.57 -14.76
C ASP A 172 9.25 -19.63 -13.87
N ASP A 173 9.64 -19.71 -12.59
CA ASP A 173 9.04 -20.60 -11.62
C ASP A 173 7.56 -20.23 -11.39
N TRP A 174 7.23 -18.95 -11.28
CA TRP A 174 5.84 -18.49 -11.18
C TRP A 174 5.04 -18.78 -12.46
N ALA A 175 5.64 -18.53 -13.63
CA ALA A 175 4.96 -18.78 -14.90
C ALA A 175 4.58 -20.25 -15.10
N ARG A 176 5.34 -21.18 -14.53
CA ARG A 176 5.03 -22.63 -14.58
C ARG A 176 3.94 -23.04 -13.58
N ASN A 177 3.84 -22.37 -12.44
CA ASN A 177 3.04 -22.81 -11.31
C ASN A 177 1.75 -22.01 -11.09
N VAL A 178 1.63 -20.82 -11.65
CA VAL A 178 0.44 -19.94 -11.54
C VAL A 178 -0.32 -19.96 -12.87
N ARG A 179 -1.62 -20.23 -12.80
CA ARG A 179 -2.50 -20.38 -13.98
C ARG A 179 -3.76 -19.53 -13.88
#